data_69cc160022cec4b9d759fc011afca30a
#
_entry.id   69cc160022cec4b9d759fc011afca30a
#
_cell.length_a   1.000
_cell.length_b   1.000
_cell.length_c   1.000
_cell.angle_alpha   90.00
_cell.angle_beta   90.00
_cell.angle_gamma   90.00
#
_symmetry.space_group_name_H-M   'P 1'
#
loop_
_entity.id
_entity.type
_entity.pdbx_description
1 polymer ?
#
loop_
_entity_poly.entity_id
_entity_poly.type
_entity_poly.pdbx_seq_one_letter_code
_entity_poly.pdbx_strand_id
1 'polypeptide(L)'
;MPFGEIICGSPGSGKSTYCYGKYQLFSAINRPIAVVNLDPANDAIPYPCAINISELISLKEVMDEYGLGPNGGMLYSMEYLETNYDWLEEKLNELGDDAYVLFDLPGQVELSTNHDSIKRVVKRLVKSGFKVRHYTNFAILFTYNSSRTVSRGAFLRCSLYYRCS
;
A
#
# COMPACT_ATOMS: atom_id res chain seq x y z
N MET A 1 -4.74 -13.50 -14.69
CA MET A 1 -5.22 -12.76 -13.52
C MET A 1 -4.05 -12.54 -12.57
N PRO A 2 -3.56 -11.34 -12.43
CA PRO A 2 -2.39 -11.06 -11.59
C PRO A 2 -2.71 -11.26 -10.10
N PHE A 3 -1.72 -11.73 -9.37
CA PHE A 3 -1.80 -11.82 -7.91
C PHE A 3 -1.33 -10.50 -7.32
N GLY A 4 -2.09 -9.95 -6.36
CA GLY A 4 -1.74 -8.73 -5.65
C GLY A 4 -1.63 -8.94 -4.15
N GLU A 5 -0.74 -8.21 -3.52
CA GLU A 5 -0.64 -8.10 -2.07
C GLU A 5 -0.64 -6.64 -1.65
N ILE A 6 -1.49 -6.31 -0.70
CA ILE A 6 -1.62 -4.96 -0.17
C ILE A 6 -0.89 -4.89 1.16
N ILE A 7 0.06 -3.96 1.27
CA ILE A 7 0.89 -3.78 2.45
C ILE A 7 0.36 -2.58 3.23
N CYS A 8 -0.18 -2.86 4.41
CA CYS A 8 -0.72 -1.87 5.34
C CYS A 8 0.04 -1.91 6.65
N GLY A 9 0.05 -0.80 7.37
CA GLY A 9 0.66 -0.70 8.69
C GLY A 9 0.95 0.75 9.07
N SER A 10 1.22 0.99 10.34
CA SER A 10 1.53 2.34 10.84
C SER A 10 2.79 2.93 10.20
N PRO A 11 2.99 4.26 10.27
CA PRO A 11 4.24 4.89 9.86
C PRO A 11 5.43 4.24 10.58
N GLY A 12 6.53 4.01 9.86
CA GLY A 12 7.73 3.38 10.44
C GLY A 12 7.62 1.87 10.72
N SER A 13 6.52 1.20 10.37
CA SER A 13 6.33 -0.24 10.61
C SER A 13 7.13 -1.16 9.67
N GLY A 14 7.87 -0.62 8.73
CA GLY A 14 8.70 -1.39 7.80
C GLY A 14 8.00 -1.85 6.53
N LYS A 15 6.89 -1.25 6.13
CA LYS A 15 6.15 -1.58 4.89
C LYS A 15 7.04 -1.58 3.65
N SER A 16 7.70 -0.45 3.39
CA SER A 16 8.57 -0.29 2.21
C SER A 16 9.80 -1.20 2.29
N THR A 17 10.32 -1.48 3.49
CA THR A 17 11.39 -2.47 3.71
C THR A 17 10.91 -3.87 3.36
N TYR A 18 9.70 -4.24 3.72
CA TYR A 18 9.09 -5.51 3.32
C TYR A 18 8.91 -5.62 1.82
N CYS A 19 8.36 -4.57 1.17
CA CYS A 19 8.22 -4.52 -0.27
C CYS A 19 9.57 -4.75 -0.96
N TYR A 20 10.63 -4.12 -0.48
CA TYR A 20 11.97 -4.29 -1.01
C TYR A 20 12.52 -5.71 -0.82
N GLY A 21 12.42 -6.28 0.39
CA GLY A 21 12.85 -7.64 0.67
C GLY A 21 12.12 -8.68 -0.18
N LYS A 22 10.82 -8.50 -0.37
CA LYS A 22 10.01 -9.38 -1.21
C LYS A 22 10.34 -9.23 -2.69
N TYR A 23 10.60 -8.01 -3.14
CA TYR A 23 11.09 -7.74 -4.48
C TYR A 23 12.41 -8.49 -4.74
N GLN A 24 13.39 -8.38 -3.83
CA GLN A 24 14.67 -9.10 -3.95
C GLN A 24 14.48 -10.62 -4.00
N LEU A 25 13.63 -11.17 -3.12
CA LEU A 25 13.35 -12.60 -3.08
C LEU A 25 12.76 -13.10 -4.41
N PHE A 26 11.74 -12.42 -4.93
CA PHE A 26 11.06 -12.84 -6.16
C PHE A 26 11.98 -12.67 -7.38
N SER A 27 12.77 -11.61 -7.41
CA SER A 27 13.80 -11.41 -8.44
C SER A 27 14.86 -12.53 -8.42
N ALA A 28 15.30 -12.95 -7.23
CA ALA A 28 16.29 -14.03 -7.08
C ALA A 28 15.78 -15.39 -7.58
N ILE A 29 14.46 -15.64 -7.52
CA ILE A 29 13.84 -16.87 -8.05
C ILE A 29 13.25 -16.68 -9.46
N ASN A 30 13.62 -15.59 -10.15
CA ASN A 30 13.13 -15.24 -11.50
C ASN A 30 11.59 -15.21 -11.62
N ARG A 31 10.89 -14.80 -10.56
CA ARG A 31 9.44 -14.61 -10.58
C ARG A 31 9.11 -13.15 -10.89
N PRO A 32 8.30 -12.86 -11.91
CA PRO A 32 7.88 -11.49 -12.22
C PRO A 32 7.21 -10.82 -11.03
N ILE A 33 7.73 -9.67 -10.63
CA ILE A 33 7.21 -8.87 -9.51
C ILE A 33 7.25 -7.39 -9.86
N ALA A 34 6.20 -6.68 -9.51
CA ALA A 34 6.11 -5.23 -9.62
C ALA A 34 5.72 -4.63 -8.27
N VAL A 35 6.34 -3.50 -7.90
CA VAL A 35 5.96 -2.76 -6.69
C VAL A 35 5.31 -1.45 -7.11
N VAL A 36 4.13 -1.21 -6.56
CA VAL A 36 3.30 -0.02 -6.79
C VAL A 36 3.30 0.82 -5.53
N ASN A 37 3.90 2.00 -5.59
CA ASN A 37 3.87 2.95 -4.48
C ASN A 37 2.59 3.80 -4.56
N LEU A 38 1.72 3.64 -3.59
CA LEU A 38 0.51 4.44 -3.40
C LEU A 38 0.60 5.38 -2.18
N ASP A 39 1.80 5.49 -1.57
CA ASP A 39 2.07 6.45 -0.50
C ASP A 39 2.67 7.73 -1.07
N PRO A 40 1.90 8.84 -1.17
CA PRO A 40 2.40 10.09 -1.75
C PRO A 40 3.41 10.81 -0.83
N ALA A 41 3.60 10.36 0.41
CA ALA A 41 4.62 10.87 1.32
C ALA A 41 5.93 10.06 1.27
N ASN A 42 6.02 9.04 0.42
CA ASN A 42 7.21 8.20 0.32
C ASN A 42 8.17 8.73 -0.76
N ASP A 43 8.93 9.76 -0.42
CA ASP A 43 9.89 10.38 -1.34
C ASP A 43 11.16 9.53 -1.56
N ALA A 44 11.52 8.69 -0.57
CA ALA A 44 12.71 7.85 -0.59
C ALA A 44 12.33 6.37 -0.75
N ILE A 45 11.91 5.99 -1.96
CA ILE A 45 11.48 4.62 -2.28
C ILE A 45 12.70 3.70 -2.32
N PRO A 46 12.80 2.66 -1.46
CA PRO A 46 13.97 1.79 -1.39
C PRO A 46 13.99 0.68 -2.46
N TYR A 47 12.92 0.50 -3.20
CA TYR A 47 12.73 -0.57 -4.18
C TYR A 47 12.55 -0.02 -5.60
N PRO A 48 12.81 -0.82 -6.65
CA PRO A 48 12.40 -0.47 -8.01
C PRO A 48 10.88 -0.36 -8.08
N CYS A 49 10.41 0.86 -8.31
CA CYS A 49 8.99 1.18 -8.37
C CYS A 49 8.48 1.08 -9.81
N ALA A 50 7.47 0.25 -10.04
CA ALA A 50 6.86 0.08 -11.35
C ALA A 50 5.81 1.17 -11.63
N ILE A 51 5.06 1.56 -10.60
CA ILE A 51 4.04 2.61 -10.67
C ILE A 51 4.17 3.45 -9.40
N ASN A 52 4.29 4.77 -9.55
CA ASN A 52 4.41 5.69 -8.44
C ASN A 52 3.27 6.71 -8.47
N ILE A 53 2.54 6.85 -7.36
CA ILE A 53 1.46 7.84 -7.25
C ILE A 53 1.92 9.27 -7.51
N SER A 54 3.21 9.57 -7.29
CA SER A 54 3.79 10.88 -7.57
C SER A 54 3.78 11.26 -9.07
N GLU A 55 3.58 10.28 -9.97
CA GLU A 55 3.35 10.54 -11.40
C GLU A 55 1.94 11.10 -11.67
N LEU A 56 0.99 10.81 -10.79
CA LEU A 56 -0.39 11.29 -10.88
C LEU A 56 -0.60 12.57 -10.08
N ILE A 57 -0.06 12.63 -8.86
CA ILE A 57 -0.25 13.73 -7.92
C ILE A 57 0.92 13.84 -6.94
N SER A 58 1.45 15.02 -6.78
CA SER A 58 2.53 15.34 -5.85
C SER A 58 1.97 15.88 -4.54
N LEU A 59 2.31 15.23 -3.41
CA LEU A 59 1.89 15.69 -2.08
C LEU A 59 2.34 17.12 -1.80
N LYS A 60 3.56 17.47 -2.19
CA LYS A 60 4.12 18.80 -1.98
C LYS A 60 3.33 19.86 -2.74
N GLU A 61 3.03 19.61 -4.03
CA GLU A 61 2.25 20.54 -4.84
C GLU A 61 0.85 20.75 -4.27
N VAL A 62 0.19 19.69 -3.83
CA VAL A 62 -1.12 19.77 -3.18
C VAL A 62 -1.06 20.61 -1.90
N MET A 63 -0.05 20.40 -1.06
CA MET A 63 0.11 21.17 0.17
C MET A 63 0.36 22.66 -0.11
N ASP A 64 1.19 22.97 -1.11
CA ASP A 64 1.54 24.33 -1.47
C ASP A 64 0.35 25.06 -2.15
N GLU A 65 -0.40 24.38 -3.03
CA GLU A 65 -1.51 24.97 -3.79
C GLU A 65 -2.75 25.21 -2.92
N TYR A 66 -3.10 24.23 -2.05
CA TYR A 66 -4.33 24.30 -1.24
C TYR A 66 -4.08 24.74 0.20
N GLY A 67 -2.85 25.04 0.57
CA GLY A 67 -2.49 25.43 1.95
C GLY A 67 -2.77 24.33 2.98
N LEU A 68 -2.67 23.07 2.57
CA LEU A 68 -2.98 21.92 3.42
C LEU A 68 -1.76 21.49 4.22
N GLY A 69 -2.02 21.03 5.46
CA GLY A 69 -1.01 20.29 6.21
C GLY A 69 -0.78 18.87 5.63
N PRO A 70 0.27 18.15 6.10
CA PRO A 70 0.61 16.82 5.56
C PRO A 70 -0.55 15.82 5.57
N ASN A 71 -1.36 15.80 6.62
CA ASN A 71 -2.51 14.90 6.73
C ASN A 71 -3.62 15.27 5.73
N GLY A 72 -3.89 16.57 5.57
CA GLY A 72 -4.88 17.05 4.59
C GLY A 72 -4.44 16.80 3.16
N GLY A 73 -3.16 17.06 2.85
CA GLY A 73 -2.58 16.78 1.54
C GLY A 73 -2.62 15.28 1.20
N MET A 74 -2.28 14.43 2.18
CA MET A 74 -2.37 12.98 2.02
C MET A 74 -3.79 12.52 1.71
N LEU A 75 -4.77 13.04 2.45
CA LEU A 75 -6.17 12.73 2.25
C LEU A 75 -6.64 13.13 0.85
N TYR A 76 -6.35 14.37 0.47
CA TYR A 76 -6.65 14.88 -0.86
C TYR A 76 -6.03 14.00 -1.96
N SER A 77 -4.77 13.60 -1.80
CA SER A 77 -4.09 12.74 -2.77
C SER A 77 -4.77 11.37 -2.92
N MET A 78 -5.29 10.80 -1.83
CA MET A 78 -6.02 9.53 -1.87
C MET A 78 -7.40 9.67 -2.53
N GLU A 79 -8.10 10.76 -2.31
CA GLU A 79 -9.37 11.07 -2.98
C GLU A 79 -9.17 11.35 -4.46
N TYR A 80 -8.08 12.03 -4.79
CA TYR A 80 -7.69 12.27 -6.19
C TYR A 80 -7.35 10.98 -6.93
N LEU A 81 -6.59 10.07 -6.29
CA LEU A 81 -6.33 8.73 -6.84
C LEU A 81 -7.62 7.94 -7.04
N GLU A 82 -8.54 7.99 -6.08
CA GLU A 82 -9.85 7.32 -6.22
C GLU A 82 -10.64 7.84 -7.41
N THR A 83 -10.66 9.16 -7.59
CA THR A 83 -11.37 9.82 -8.69
C THR A 83 -10.74 9.48 -10.04
N ASN A 84 -9.41 9.39 -10.08
CA ASN A 84 -8.62 9.09 -11.27
C ASN A 84 -8.14 7.62 -11.29
N TYR A 85 -8.95 6.70 -10.77
CA TYR A 85 -8.58 5.29 -10.68
C TYR A 85 -8.25 4.65 -12.03
N ASP A 86 -8.83 5.15 -13.11
CA ASP A 86 -8.61 4.66 -14.48
C ASP A 86 -7.13 4.78 -14.87
N TRP A 87 -6.42 5.83 -14.41
CA TRP A 87 -4.98 5.96 -14.56
C TRP A 87 -4.22 4.77 -13.91
N LEU A 88 -4.60 4.39 -12.68
CA LEU A 88 -3.97 3.25 -12.01
C LEU A 88 -4.27 1.94 -12.73
N GLU A 89 -5.51 1.75 -13.19
CA GLU A 89 -5.94 0.54 -13.89
C GLU A 89 -5.19 0.38 -15.24
N GLU A 90 -5.01 1.48 -15.97
CA GLU A 90 -4.25 1.50 -17.22
C GLU A 90 -2.78 1.09 -17.00
N LYS A 91 -2.12 1.70 -16.02
CA LYS A 91 -0.74 1.35 -15.61
C LYS A 91 -0.61 -0.10 -15.14
N LEU A 92 -1.58 -0.61 -14.41
CA LEU A 92 -1.58 -2.00 -13.93
C LEU A 92 -1.73 -3.00 -15.08
N ASN A 93 -2.53 -2.67 -16.10
CA ASN A 93 -2.69 -3.50 -17.29
C ASN A 93 -1.38 -3.63 -18.11
N GLU A 94 -0.52 -2.60 -18.08
CA GLU A 94 0.80 -2.62 -18.71
C GLU A 94 1.77 -3.61 -18.06
N LEU A 95 1.57 -3.99 -16.80
CA LEU A 95 2.45 -4.92 -16.06
C LEU A 95 2.31 -6.38 -16.52
N GLY A 96 1.22 -6.71 -17.22
CA GLY A 96 0.92 -8.06 -17.68
C GLY A 96 0.32 -8.98 -16.60
N ASP A 97 -0.25 -10.09 -17.06
CA ASP A 97 -1.05 -11.00 -16.23
C ASP A 97 -0.24 -11.90 -15.28
N ASP A 98 1.05 -12.07 -15.54
CA ASP A 98 1.92 -12.97 -14.77
C ASP A 98 2.64 -12.28 -13.61
N ALA A 99 2.57 -10.95 -13.55
CA ALA A 99 3.24 -10.18 -12.51
C ALA A 99 2.59 -10.38 -11.13
N TYR A 100 3.43 -10.58 -10.11
CA TYR A 100 3.00 -10.46 -8.71
C TYR A 100 3.10 -9.00 -8.28
N VAL A 101 2.00 -8.38 -7.91
CA VAL A 101 1.95 -6.93 -7.64
C VAL A 101 1.91 -6.67 -6.14
N LEU A 102 2.85 -5.87 -5.64
CA LEU A 102 2.86 -5.36 -4.27
C LEU A 102 2.36 -3.92 -4.26
N PHE A 103 1.36 -3.63 -3.45
CA PHE A 103 0.83 -2.28 -3.24
C PHE A 103 1.31 -1.75 -1.89
N ASP A 104 2.23 -0.78 -1.90
CA ASP A 104 2.71 -0.09 -0.70
C ASP A 104 1.78 1.10 -0.41
N LEU A 105 0.97 0.98 0.66
CA LEU A 105 -0.03 1.97 1.05
C LEU A 105 0.50 2.97 2.08
N PRO A 106 -0.11 4.17 2.16
CA PRO A 106 0.18 5.15 3.20
C PRO A 106 0.10 4.55 4.59
N GLY A 107 1.06 4.92 5.45
CA GLY A 107 1.14 4.42 6.82
C GLY A 107 0.24 5.14 7.82
N GLN A 108 -0.52 6.14 7.41
CA GLN A 108 -1.34 6.94 8.32
C GLN A 108 -2.62 6.22 8.69
N VAL A 109 -2.81 6.00 10.00
CA VAL A 109 -3.95 5.25 10.56
C VAL A 109 -5.28 5.97 10.31
N GLU A 110 -5.27 7.30 10.29
CA GLU A 110 -6.44 8.13 10.02
C GLU A 110 -7.06 7.86 8.66
N LEU A 111 -6.24 7.59 7.64
CA LEU A 111 -6.70 7.25 6.30
C LEU A 111 -7.39 5.89 6.23
N SER A 112 -7.01 4.97 7.12
CA SER A 112 -7.60 3.62 7.16
C SER A 112 -8.87 3.55 8.01
N THR A 113 -9.02 4.45 9.00
CA THR A 113 -10.14 4.44 9.96
C THR A 113 -11.26 5.39 9.60
N ASN A 114 -10.94 6.61 9.14
CA ASN A 114 -11.91 7.69 8.96
C ASN A 114 -12.23 8.00 7.50
N HIS A 115 -11.45 7.49 6.54
CA HIS A 115 -11.68 7.72 5.12
C HIS A 115 -11.82 6.44 4.33
N ASP A 116 -12.89 6.38 3.54
CA ASP A 116 -13.21 5.20 2.75
C ASP A 116 -12.49 5.15 1.38
N SER A 117 -11.71 6.18 1.02
CA SER A 117 -11.05 6.26 -0.30
C SER A 117 -10.11 5.08 -0.55
N ILE A 118 -9.25 4.74 0.40
CA ILE A 118 -8.39 3.55 0.29
C ILE A 118 -9.23 2.27 0.15
N LYS A 119 -10.29 2.14 0.94
CA LYS A 119 -11.18 0.97 0.86
C LYS A 119 -11.85 0.89 -0.52
N ARG A 120 -12.24 2.04 -1.10
CA ARG A 120 -12.86 2.08 -2.43
C ARG A 120 -11.85 1.76 -3.53
N VAL A 121 -10.61 2.26 -3.44
CA VAL A 121 -9.51 1.88 -4.34
C VAL A 121 -9.25 0.37 -4.27
N VAL A 122 -9.13 -0.20 -3.08
CA VAL A 122 -8.95 -1.65 -2.88
C VAL A 122 -10.12 -2.45 -3.46
N LYS A 123 -11.36 -1.99 -3.26
CA LYS A 123 -12.55 -2.63 -3.86
C LYS A 123 -12.50 -2.63 -5.39
N ARG A 124 -12.05 -1.53 -5.98
CA ARG A 124 -11.89 -1.46 -7.43
C ARG A 124 -10.81 -2.42 -7.91
N LEU A 125 -9.64 -2.49 -7.25
CA LEU A 125 -8.58 -3.45 -7.56
C LEU A 125 -9.09 -4.90 -7.56
N VAL A 126 -9.87 -5.28 -6.56
CA VAL A 126 -10.48 -6.63 -6.50
C VAL A 126 -11.48 -6.84 -7.65
N LYS A 127 -12.28 -5.82 -7.99
CA LYS A 127 -13.23 -5.90 -9.12
C LYS A 127 -12.54 -5.99 -10.47
N SER A 128 -11.39 -5.33 -10.66
CA SER A 128 -10.56 -5.41 -11.88
C SER A 128 -9.86 -6.76 -12.04
N GLY A 129 -10.19 -7.74 -11.19
CA GLY A 129 -9.72 -9.12 -11.33
C GLY A 129 -8.41 -9.44 -10.62
N PHE A 130 -7.85 -8.52 -9.81
CA PHE A 130 -6.71 -8.84 -8.97
C PHE A 130 -7.11 -9.83 -7.87
N LYS A 131 -6.41 -10.98 -7.80
CA LYS A 131 -6.51 -11.89 -6.67
C LYS A 131 -5.69 -11.34 -5.51
N VAL A 132 -6.28 -10.44 -4.74
CA VAL A 132 -5.66 -9.91 -3.52
C VAL A 132 -5.70 -10.97 -2.43
N ARG A 133 -4.56 -11.58 -2.09
CA ARG A 133 -4.52 -12.70 -1.14
C ARG A 133 -4.19 -12.31 0.29
N HIS A 134 -3.49 -11.21 0.54
CA HIS A 134 -3.03 -10.88 1.90
C HIS A 134 -3.05 -9.39 2.18
N TYR A 135 -3.59 -9.07 3.35
CA TYR A 135 -3.36 -7.80 4.03
C TYR A 135 -2.32 -8.06 5.11
N THR A 136 -1.13 -7.53 4.96
CA THR A 136 -0.10 -7.66 5.98
C THR A 136 -0.13 -6.42 6.89
N ASN A 137 -0.55 -6.61 8.13
CA ASN A 137 -0.49 -5.56 9.14
C ASN A 137 0.84 -5.67 9.87
N PHE A 138 1.78 -4.77 9.56
CA PHE A 138 3.16 -4.82 10.05
C PHE A 138 3.36 -4.27 11.47
N ALA A 139 2.30 -4.06 12.24
CA ALA A 139 2.42 -3.50 13.60
C ALA A 139 3.10 -4.43 14.64
N ILE A 140 3.50 -5.66 14.29
CA ILE A 140 3.83 -6.69 15.30
C ILE A 140 5.29 -7.17 15.30
N LEU A 141 6.16 -6.81 14.35
CA LEU A 141 7.48 -7.46 14.24
C LEU A 141 8.65 -6.71 14.88
N PHE A 142 8.48 -5.55 15.48
CA PHE A 142 9.60 -4.78 16.08
C PHE A 142 9.58 -4.63 17.61
N THR A 143 8.82 -5.41 18.35
CA THR A 143 8.97 -5.53 19.81
C THR A 143 9.73 -6.79 20.23
N TYR A 144 10.66 -7.25 19.41
CA TYR A 144 11.57 -8.32 19.83
C TYR A 144 12.98 -7.73 20.03
N ASN A 145 13.22 -7.15 21.15
CA ASN A 145 14.44 -7.24 21.96
C ASN A 145 14.45 -6.17 23.08
N SER A 146 13.78 -6.45 24.15
CA SER A 146 14.29 -6.19 25.51
C SER A 146 13.28 -6.76 26.50
N SER A 147 13.76 -7.74 27.27
CA SER A 147 13.08 -8.41 28.39
C SER A 147 12.12 -9.56 28.02
N ARG A 148 12.58 -10.76 28.46
CA ARG A 148 11.86 -12.01 28.52
C ARG A 148 10.51 -11.85 29.23
N THR A 149 9.44 -11.95 28.52
CA THR A 149 8.20 -12.64 28.93
C THR A 149 7.23 -12.67 27.75
N VAL A 150 7.05 -13.85 27.21
CA VAL A 150 6.03 -14.12 26.19
C VAL A 150 4.70 -14.15 26.90
N SER A 151 3.88 -13.13 26.77
CA SER A 151 2.43 -13.24 26.99
C SER A 151 1.76 -13.43 25.62
N ARG A 152 1.21 -14.61 25.41
CA ARG A 152 0.30 -14.93 24.32
C ARG A 152 -0.90 -13.98 24.37
N GLY A 153 -1.11 -13.18 23.33
CA GLY A 153 -2.38 -12.51 23.14
C GLY A 153 -2.26 -11.06 22.72
N ALA A 154 -2.13 -10.83 21.44
CA ALA A 154 -2.75 -9.70 20.74
C ALA A 154 -2.55 -9.89 19.24
N PHE A 155 -3.23 -10.84 18.66
CA PHE A 155 -3.61 -10.80 17.25
C PHE A 155 -4.66 -9.69 17.14
N LEU A 156 -4.23 -8.45 17.04
CA LEU A 156 -5.10 -7.40 16.55
C LEU A 156 -5.32 -7.68 15.05
N ARG A 157 -6.36 -8.47 14.78
CA ARG A 157 -6.98 -8.53 13.47
C ARG A 157 -7.34 -7.12 13.08
N CYS A 158 -6.64 -6.53 12.15
CA CYS A 158 -7.21 -5.50 11.30
C CYS A 158 -8.27 -6.24 10.45
N SER A 159 -9.43 -6.45 11.07
CA SER A 159 -10.63 -6.96 10.40
C SER A 159 -11.20 -5.82 9.58
N LEU A 160 -10.58 -5.51 8.44
CA LEU A 160 -11.35 -5.05 7.32
C LEU A 160 -12.17 -6.26 6.87
N TYR A 161 -13.35 -6.41 7.46
CA TYR A 161 -14.33 -7.40 7.09
C TYR A 161 -14.70 -7.21 5.62
N TYR A 162 -14.06 -7.99 4.76
CA TYR A 162 -14.62 -8.37 3.49
C TYR A 162 -14.91 -9.87 3.56
N ARG A 163 -16.09 -10.24 4.09
CA ARG A 163 -16.75 -11.50 3.70
C ARG A 163 -17.15 -11.31 2.25
N CYS A 164 -16.49 -12.02 1.34
CA CYS A 164 -17.10 -12.38 0.08
C CYS A 164 -18.27 -13.32 0.38
N SER A 165 -19.48 -12.83 0.25
CA SER A 165 -20.67 -13.64 -0.01
C SER A 165 -20.94 -13.58 -1.50
#